data_4b2f7e14ab50d64e80f61d37c1560485
#
_entry.id   4b2f7e14ab50d64e80f61d37c1560485
#
_cell.length_a   1.000
_cell.length_b   1.000
_cell.length_c   1.000
_cell.angle_alpha   90.00
_cell.angle_beta   90.00
_cell.angle_gamma   90.00
#
_symmetry.space_group_name_H-M   'P 1'
#
loop_
_entity.id
_entity.type
_entity.pdbx_description
1 polymer ?
#
loop_
_entity_poly.entity_id
_entity_poly.type
_entity_poly.pdbx_seq_one_letter_code
_entity_poly.pdbx_strand_id
1 'polypeptide(L)'
;MKKQLILICLITILGIGYTPAQMSYEPDERINITVYEKISPAIVAIDAQVPDGVSAGTGCIVTPDGLILTGLHVVEKATQIEVTTANGQTFKAKFIAQMAKNKDLALIKIDSKKPLKTVSFGDSEEVKVGQKVLSI
;
A
#
# COMPACT_ATOMS: atom_id res chain seq x y z
N MET A 1 15.87 -6.95 -44.88
CA MET A 1 15.43 -5.58 -44.58
C MET A 1 14.40 -5.02 -45.53
N LYS A 2 14.52 -5.19 -46.86
CA LYS A 2 13.54 -4.67 -47.84
C LYS A 2 12.13 -5.30 -47.74
N LYS A 3 11.98 -6.55 -47.34
CA LYS A 3 10.68 -7.25 -47.23
C LYS A 3 9.84 -6.78 -46.03
N GLN A 4 10.47 -6.36 -44.92
CA GLN A 4 9.76 -5.82 -43.76
C GLN A 4 9.21 -4.40 -43.99
N LEU A 5 9.94 -3.58 -44.79
CA LEU A 5 9.47 -2.24 -45.15
C LEU A 5 8.20 -2.29 -46.03
N ILE A 6 8.12 -3.26 -46.93
CA ILE A 6 6.95 -3.45 -47.81
C ILE A 6 5.71 -3.87 -46.99
N LEU A 7 5.90 -4.72 -45.97
CA LEU A 7 4.79 -5.15 -45.11
C LEU A 7 4.22 -3.99 -44.26
N ILE A 8 5.09 -3.13 -43.75
CA ILE A 8 4.66 -1.94 -42.99
C ILE A 8 3.91 -0.95 -43.88
N CYS A 9 4.36 -0.73 -45.11
CA CYS A 9 3.65 0.12 -46.09
C CYS A 9 2.28 -0.45 -46.49
N LEU A 10 2.12 -1.79 -46.59
CA LEU A 10 0.83 -2.40 -46.94
C LEU A 10 -0.21 -2.26 -45.82
N ILE A 11 0.21 -2.30 -44.54
CA ILE A 11 -0.67 -2.13 -43.36
C ILE A 11 -1.20 -0.69 -43.28
N THR A 12 -0.39 0.30 -43.63
CA THR A 12 -0.84 1.71 -43.66
C THR A 12 -1.82 2.03 -44.79
N ILE A 13 -1.78 1.29 -45.89
CA ILE A 13 -2.71 1.49 -47.03
C ILE A 13 -4.10 0.90 -46.74
N LEU A 14 -4.21 -0.13 -45.88
CA LEU A 14 -5.49 -0.77 -45.55
C LEU A 14 -6.31 -0.02 -44.47
N GLY A 15 -5.80 1.09 -43.91
CA GLY A 15 -6.58 1.91 -42.98
C GLY A 15 -7.02 1.19 -41.70
N ILE A 16 -6.41 0.04 -41.35
CA ILE A 16 -6.67 -0.65 -40.11
C ILE A 16 -5.91 0.13 -39.03
N GLY A 17 -6.55 1.17 -38.53
CA GLY A 17 -6.11 1.89 -37.34
C GLY A 17 -6.07 0.91 -36.18
N TYR A 18 -4.86 0.59 -35.70
CA TYR A 18 -4.68 -0.06 -34.40
C TYR A 18 -5.07 0.98 -33.35
N THR A 19 -6.34 1.01 -32.98
CA THR A 19 -6.74 1.69 -31.73
C THR A 19 -6.38 0.75 -30.60
N PRO A 20 -5.43 1.13 -29.72
CA PRO A 20 -5.19 0.34 -28.51
C PRO A 20 -6.52 0.28 -27.76
N ALA A 21 -6.97 -0.93 -27.43
CA ALA A 21 -8.15 -1.11 -26.61
C ALA A 21 -7.95 -0.33 -25.32
N GLN A 22 -8.65 0.77 -25.16
CA GLN A 22 -8.69 1.51 -23.90
C GLN A 22 -9.42 0.61 -22.91
N MET A 23 -8.70 0.09 -21.91
CA MET A 23 -9.34 -0.63 -20.81
C MET A 23 -10.32 0.33 -20.13
N SER A 24 -11.61 0.12 -20.34
CA SER A 24 -12.65 0.84 -19.62
C SER A 24 -12.97 0.03 -18.36
N TYR A 25 -12.64 0.58 -17.21
CA TYR A 25 -13.02 0.03 -15.92
C TYR A 25 -14.49 0.33 -15.63
N GLU A 26 -15.19 -0.61 -15.04
CA GLU A 26 -16.51 -0.36 -14.46
C GLU A 26 -16.43 0.72 -13.37
N PRO A 27 -17.50 1.49 -13.12
CA PRO A 27 -17.49 2.58 -12.13
C PRO A 27 -16.98 2.14 -10.76
N ASP A 28 -17.37 0.95 -10.31
CA ASP A 28 -16.94 0.33 -9.06
C ASP A 28 -15.44 -0.02 -9.03
N GLU A 29 -14.90 -0.51 -10.14
CA GLU A 29 -13.48 -0.80 -10.28
C GLU A 29 -12.64 0.47 -10.22
N ARG A 30 -13.10 1.53 -10.87
CA ARG A 30 -12.43 2.84 -10.85
C ARG A 30 -12.31 3.39 -9.42
N ILE A 31 -13.38 3.26 -8.63
CA ILE A 31 -13.38 3.68 -7.22
C ILE A 31 -12.34 2.89 -6.45
N ASN A 32 -12.32 1.56 -6.59
CA ASN A 32 -11.38 0.68 -5.89
C ASN A 32 -9.93 1.01 -6.27
N ILE A 33 -9.65 1.15 -7.57
CA ILE A 33 -8.32 1.51 -8.08
C ILE A 33 -7.88 2.86 -7.52
N THR A 34 -8.76 3.86 -7.58
CA THR A 34 -8.45 5.22 -7.07
C THR A 34 -8.15 5.22 -5.59
N VAL A 35 -8.93 4.49 -4.78
CA VAL A 35 -8.71 4.36 -3.33
C VAL A 35 -7.37 3.67 -3.08
N TYR A 36 -7.10 2.55 -3.76
CA TYR A 36 -5.84 1.82 -3.63
C TYR A 36 -4.64 2.71 -3.97
N GLU A 37 -4.64 3.37 -5.12
CA GLU A 37 -3.56 4.25 -5.56
C GLU A 37 -3.30 5.40 -4.59
N LYS A 38 -4.37 5.93 -3.99
CA LYS A 38 -4.28 7.03 -3.02
C LYS A 38 -3.69 6.58 -1.69
N ILE A 39 -4.02 5.38 -1.23
CA ILE A 39 -3.72 4.92 0.13
C ILE A 39 -2.45 4.05 0.17
N SER A 40 -2.19 3.24 -0.86
CA SER A 40 -1.05 2.31 -0.88
C SER A 40 0.31 2.95 -0.58
N PRO A 41 0.61 4.21 -0.96
CA PRO A 41 1.87 4.85 -0.57
C PRO A 41 2.06 5.08 0.94
N ALA A 42 0.97 5.01 1.71
CA ALA A 42 0.98 5.14 3.17
C ALA A 42 0.89 3.78 3.88
N ILE A 43 0.80 2.68 3.13
CA ILE A 43 0.79 1.31 3.67
C ILE A 43 2.21 0.75 3.62
N VAL A 44 2.59 0.01 4.65
CA VAL A 44 3.92 -0.60 4.79
C VAL A 44 3.80 -2.08 5.13
N ALA A 45 4.74 -2.87 4.63
CA ALA A 45 4.96 -4.23 5.12
C ALA A 45 5.85 -4.19 6.38
N ILE A 46 5.57 -5.07 7.32
CA ILE A 46 6.29 -5.16 8.59
C ILE A 46 6.77 -6.60 8.76
N ASP A 47 8.08 -6.77 8.96
CA ASP A 47 8.70 -8.02 9.34
C ASP A 47 9.34 -7.86 10.72
N ALA A 48 8.84 -8.63 11.69
CA ALA A 48 9.28 -8.56 13.08
C ALA A 48 9.97 -9.88 13.47
N GLN A 49 11.22 -9.81 13.88
CA GLN A 49 11.97 -10.95 14.40
C GLN A 49 11.45 -11.28 15.79
N VAL A 50 10.89 -12.45 15.96
CA VAL A 50 10.37 -12.98 17.23
C VAL A 50 11.12 -14.25 17.61
N PRO A 51 11.08 -14.72 18.88
CA PRO A 51 11.84 -15.91 19.33
C PRO A 51 11.59 -17.16 18.47
N ASP A 52 10.36 -17.32 17.95
CA ASP A 52 9.94 -18.49 17.20
C ASP A 52 10.01 -18.31 15.66
N GLY A 53 10.63 -17.23 15.16
CA GLY A 53 10.75 -16.95 13.74
C GLY A 53 10.51 -15.50 13.34
N VAL A 54 9.73 -15.28 12.28
CA VAL A 54 9.35 -13.95 11.78
C VAL A 54 7.84 -13.80 11.85
N SER A 55 7.38 -12.76 12.53
CA SER A 55 6.01 -12.29 12.46
C SER A 55 5.90 -11.27 11.33
N ALA A 56 4.98 -11.46 10.39
CA ALA A 56 4.75 -10.56 9.28
C ALA A 56 3.37 -9.91 9.38
N GLY A 57 3.29 -8.65 8.97
CA GLY A 57 2.04 -7.90 8.97
C GLY A 57 2.12 -6.63 8.15
N THR A 58 1.09 -5.81 8.26
CA THR A 58 1.01 -4.50 7.62
C THR A 58 0.81 -3.40 8.66
N GLY A 59 1.16 -2.18 8.27
CA GLY A 59 0.88 -0.99 9.06
C GLY A 59 0.53 0.19 8.17
N CYS A 60 -0.05 1.22 8.77
CA CYS A 60 -0.33 2.46 8.08
C CYS A 60 0.46 3.62 8.70
N ILE A 61 1.08 4.43 7.86
CA ILE A 61 1.82 5.63 8.27
C ILE A 61 0.80 6.70 8.66
N VAL A 62 0.85 7.16 9.91
CA VAL A 62 -0.11 8.12 10.46
C VAL A 62 0.47 9.52 10.61
N THR A 63 1.81 9.67 10.59
CA THR A 63 2.47 10.98 10.59
C THR A 63 3.59 11.05 9.55
N PRO A 64 3.84 12.23 8.95
CA PRO A 64 4.87 12.39 7.92
C PRO A 64 6.30 12.08 8.39
N ASP A 65 6.55 12.13 9.69
CA ASP A 65 7.84 11.84 10.32
C ASP A 65 8.05 10.35 10.62
N GLY A 66 7.06 9.48 10.25
CA GLY A 66 7.21 8.03 10.25
C GLY A 66 6.64 7.31 11.46
N LEU A 67 5.61 7.84 12.13
CA LEU A 67 4.82 7.07 13.08
C LEU A 67 3.87 6.14 12.31
N ILE A 68 3.81 4.87 12.70
CA ILE A 68 3.07 3.81 12.02
C ILE A 68 2.17 3.11 13.02
N LEU A 69 0.90 2.94 12.66
CA LEU A 69 -0.07 2.14 13.39
C LEU A 69 -0.12 0.73 12.79
N THR A 70 -0.06 -0.30 13.65
CA THR A 70 -0.10 -1.72 13.28
C THR A 70 -0.80 -2.56 14.34
N GLY A 71 -1.01 -3.85 14.08
CA GLY A 71 -1.48 -4.80 15.07
C GLY A 71 -0.42 -5.07 16.15
N LEU A 72 -0.84 -5.13 17.42
CA LEU A 72 0.09 -5.46 18.51
C LEU A 72 0.69 -6.85 18.34
N HIS A 73 -0.13 -7.84 17.92
CA HIS A 73 0.31 -9.23 17.70
C HIS A 73 1.47 -9.34 16.68
N VAL A 74 1.62 -8.37 15.77
CA VAL A 74 2.71 -8.35 14.80
C VAL A 74 4.05 -8.06 15.48
N VAL A 75 4.07 -7.18 16.50
CA VAL A 75 5.30 -6.60 17.03
C VAL A 75 5.54 -6.84 18.53
N GLU A 76 4.60 -7.41 19.30
CA GLU A 76 4.65 -7.47 20.76
C GLU A 76 5.86 -8.24 21.33
N LYS A 77 6.37 -9.25 20.59
CA LYS A 77 7.52 -10.07 20.99
C LYS A 77 8.77 -9.82 20.15
N ALA A 78 8.74 -8.75 19.35
CA ALA A 78 9.80 -8.48 18.39
C ALA A 78 11.09 -8.02 19.09
N THR A 79 12.18 -8.65 18.71
CA THR A 79 13.54 -8.20 19.07
C THR A 79 14.08 -7.20 18.04
N GLN A 80 13.60 -7.26 16.81
CA GLN A 80 13.90 -6.33 15.74
C GLN A 80 12.67 -6.19 14.84
N ILE A 81 12.40 -4.97 14.40
CA ILE A 81 11.28 -4.66 13.49
C ILE A 81 11.86 -3.99 12.25
N GLU A 82 11.51 -4.53 11.10
CA GLU A 82 11.84 -3.99 9.78
C GLU A 82 10.56 -3.57 9.07
N VAL A 83 10.59 -2.40 8.44
CA VAL A 83 9.45 -1.82 7.74
C VAL A 83 9.84 -1.54 6.30
N THR A 84 9.09 -2.09 5.36
CA THR A 84 9.26 -1.84 3.92
C THR A 84 8.10 -1.00 3.40
N THR A 85 8.43 0.17 2.87
CA THR A 85 7.47 1.10 2.27
C THR A 85 7.09 0.68 0.85
N ALA A 86 5.98 1.22 0.32
CA ALA A 86 5.47 0.90 -1.01
C ALA A 86 6.49 1.13 -2.16
N ASN A 87 7.47 2.02 -1.99
CA ASN A 87 8.54 2.25 -2.94
C ASN A 87 9.76 1.32 -2.75
N GLY A 88 9.66 0.31 -1.88
CA GLY A 88 10.70 -0.68 -1.63
C GLY A 88 11.82 -0.23 -0.69
N GLN A 89 11.70 0.93 -0.05
CA GLN A 89 12.68 1.35 0.96
C GLN A 89 12.44 0.62 2.28
N THR A 90 13.51 0.14 2.89
CA THR A 90 13.49 -0.60 4.15
C THR A 90 14.06 0.25 5.28
N PHE A 91 13.41 0.21 6.44
CA PHE A 91 13.77 0.95 7.65
C PHE A 91 13.74 0.04 8.86
N LYS A 92 14.66 0.25 9.79
CA LYS A 92 14.53 -0.29 11.14
C LYS A 92 13.51 0.55 11.92
N ALA A 93 12.57 -0.12 12.58
CA ALA A 93 11.56 0.53 13.38
C ALA A 93 11.81 0.32 14.87
N LYS A 94 11.34 1.28 15.67
CA LYS A 94 11.32 1.22 17.13
C LYS A 94 9.89 1.03 17.62
N PHE A 95 9.67 0.13 18.54
CA PHE A 95 8.40 0.05 19.25
C PHE A 95 8.24 1.29 20.15
N ILE A 96 7.10 1.95 20.04
CA ILE A 96 6.82 3.18 20.80
C ILE A 96 5.82 2.91 21.92
N ALA A 97 4.67 2.32 21.60
CA ALA A 97 3.61 2.09 22.56
C ALA A 97 2.64 1.01 22.07
N GLN A 98 1.98 0.35 23.01
CA GLN A 98 0.75 -0.39 22.75
C GLN A 98 -0.45 0.42 23.27
N MET A 99 -1.55 0.32 22.56
CA MET A 99 -2.82 0.86 23.06
C MET A 99 -3.40 -0.10 24.11
N ALA A 100 -4.41 0.35 24.88
CA ALA A 100 -4.97 -0.36 26.04
C ALA A 100 -4.98 -1.90 25.92
N LYS A 101 -4.76 -2.62 27.04
CA LYS A 101 -4.51 -4.08 27.14
C LYS A 101 -5.45 -5.01 26.37
N ASN A 102 -6.61 -4.53 25.97
CA ASN A 102 -7.66 -5.29 25.25
C ASN A 102 -7.81 -4.87 23.78
N LYS A 103 -6.92 -4.04 23.27
CA LYS A 103 -6.92 -3.63 21.87
C LYS A 103 -5.64 -4.10 21.19
N ASP A 104 -5.80 -4.80 20.07
CA ASP A 104 -4.69 -5.28 19.24
C ASP A 104 -4.12 -4.14 18.37
N LEU A 105 -3.59 -3.09 19.02
CA LEU A 105 -3.00 -1.93 18.34
C LEU A 105 -1.66 -1.55 18.98
N ALA A 106 -0.69 -1.26 18.12
CA ALA A 106 0.62 -0.77 18.48
C ALA A 106 1.07 0.38 17.59
N LEU A 107 1.92 1.22 18.14
CA LEU A 107 2.64 2.28 17.43
C LEU A 107 4.12 1.91 17.34
N ILE A 108 4.66 2.00 16.13
CA ILE A 108 6.09 1.88 15.85
C ILE A 108 6.56 3.13 15.10
N LYS A 109 7.86 3.39 15.13
CA LYS A 109 8.47 4.59 14.53
C LYS A 109 9.64 4.21 13.65
N ILE A 110 9.65 4.76 12.44
CA ILE A 110 10.80 4.75 11.52
C ILE A 110 11.38 6.16 11.40
N ASP A 111 12.67 6.24 11.11
CA ASP A 111 13.36 7.51 10.89
C ASP A 111 13.56 7.74 9.38
N SER A 112 12.66 8.52 8.77
CA SER A 112 12.76 8.89 7.36
C SER A 112 13.37 10.28 7.20
N LYS A 113 14.31 10.43 6.25
CA LYS A 113 14.89 11.74 5.89
C LYS A 113 13.96 12.64 5.08
N LYS A 114 12.89 12.07 4.53
CA LYS A 114 11.89 12.78 3.72
C LYS A 114 10.51 12.56 4.31
N PRO A 115 9.62 13.56 4.22
CA PRO A 115 8.24 13.39 4.64
C PRO A 115 7.58 12.21 3.92
N LEU A 116 6.89 11.36 4.68
CA LEU A 116 6.18 10.19 4.19
C LEU A 116 4.73 10.54 3.88
N LYS A 117 4.11 9.79 2.96
CA LYS A 117 2.67 9.83 2.75
C LYS A 117 1.96 9.20 3.95
N THR A 118 0.81 9.75 4.32
CA THR A 118 0.05 9.33 5.50
C THR A 118 -1.37 8.99 5.14
N VAL A 119 -2.00 8.12 5.94
CA VAL A 119 -3.45 7.93 5.91
C VAL A 119 -4.14 9.08 6.64
N SER A 120 -5.42 9.32 6.30
CA SER A 120 -6.31 10.18 7.07
C SER A 120 -7.28 9.30 7.84
N PHE A 121 -7.50 9.60 9.12
CA PHE A 121 -8.53 8.94 9.90
C PHE A 121 -9.92 9.47 9.50
N GLY A 122 -10.89 8.55 9.41
CA GLY A 122 -12.29 8.87 9.29
C GLY A 122 -12.99 8.83 10.65
N ASP A 123 -14.27 9.19 10.67
CA ASP A 123 -15.11 9.04 11.84
C ASP A 123 -15.89 7.72 11.76
N SER A 124 -15.64 6.81 12.71
CA SER A 124 -16.32 5.52 12.75
C SER A 124 -17.82 5.61 13.00
N GLU A 125 -18.30 6.70 13.63
CA GLU A 125 -19.72 6.93 13.91
C GLU A 125 -20.51 7.30 12.63
N GLU A 126 -19.80 7.75 11.58
CA GLU A 126 -20.43 8.08 10.30
C GLU A 126 -20.58 6.85 9.38
N VAL A 127 -19.98 5.72 9.70
CA VAL A 127 -20.04 4.50 8.89
C VAL A 127 -21.43 3.87 8.94
N LYS A 128 -22.01 3.61 7.76
CA LYS A 128 -23.37 3.05 7.63
C LYS A 128 -23.35 1.58 7.29
N VAL A 129 -24.34 0.86 7.79
CA VAL A 129 -24.58 -0.55 7.41
C VAL A 129 -24.80 -0.64 5.90
N GLY A 130 -24.11 -1.55 5.23
CA GLY A 130 -24.12 -1.69 3.77
C GLY A 130 -23.12 -0.81 3.02
N GLN A 131 -22.38 0.06 3.72
CA GLN A 131 -21.32 0.86 3.13
C GLN A 131 -20.17 -0.07 2.68
N LYS A 132 -19.65 0.17 1.46
CA LYS A 132 -18.50 -0.56 0.93
C LYS A 132 -17.22 -0.17 1.66
N VAL A 133 -16.45 -1.17 2.05
CA VAL A 133 -15.13 -1.02 2.65
C VAL A 133 -14.10 -1.81 1.84
N LEU A 134 -12.85 -1.36 1.86
CA LEU A 134 -11.72 -2.03 1.22
C LEU A 134 -10.67 -2.35 2.29
N SER A 135 -10.14 -3.57 2.24
CA SER A 135 -8.96 -3.98 2.99
C SER A 135 -7.75 -3.94 2.06
N ILE A 136 -6.66 -3.33 2.52
CA ILE A 136 -5.41 -3.15 1.75
C ILE A 136 -4.26 -3.76 2.54
#